data_7c862e863eb117d11f8dd8b19dc60f5f
#
_entry.id   7c862e863eb117d11f8dd8b19dc60f5f
#
_cell.length_a   1.000
_cell.length_b   1.000
_cell.length_c   1.000
_cell.angle_alpha   90.00
_cell.angle_beta   90.00
_cell.angle_gamma   90.00
#
_symmetry.space_group_name_H-M   'P 1'
#
loop_
_entity.id
_entity.type
_entity.pdbx_description
1 polymer ?
#
loop_
_entity_poly.entity_id
_entity_poly.type
_entity_poly.pdbx_seq_one_letter_code
_entity_poly.pdbx_strand_id
1 'polypeptide(L)'
;LHPRVRRQRQMCIRDRVLLLDEPTRGIDVGAKYEIYQLIIDLANQGKGIIMVSSEMPELLGVCDRILVMSGGQLAGEVDAKNTSQEEILTLAAKYV
;
A
#
# COMPACT_ATOMS: atom_id res chain seq x y z
N LEU A 1 13.08 18.88 4.53
CA LEU A 1 12.45 18.73 4.84
C LEU A 1 11.75 18.75 4.94
N HIS A 2 11.90 18.39 4.49
CA HIS A 2 11.05 18.29 4.64
C HIS A 2 9.96 18.29 5.07
N PRO A 3 10.12 18.77 4.49
CA PRO A 3 8.95 19.10 5.26
C PRO A 3 7.79 18.15 5.02
N ARG A 4 7.72 17.60 3.86
CA ARG A 4 6.70 16.59 3.52
C ARG A 4 6.87 15.33 4.34
N VAL A 5 8.10 14.87 4.46
CA VAL A 5 8.40 13.67 5.25
C VAL A 5 8.08 13.93 6.71
N ARG A 6 8.41 15.11 7.19
CA ARG A 6 8.14 15.48 8.57
C ARG A 6 6.62 15.50 8.83
N ARG A 7 5.86 16.02 7.88
CA ARG A 7 4.42 16.08 8.00
C ARG A 7 3.82 14.68 8.08
N GLN A 8 4.32 13.77 7.26
CA GLN A 8 3.85 12.38 7.28
C GLN A 8 4.16 11.72 8.60
N ARG A 9 5.30 11.98 9.17
CA ARG A 9 5.65 11.43 10.49
C ARG A 9 4.72 11.94 11.58
N GLN A 10 4.38 13.23 11.52
CA GLN A 10 3.46 13.79 12.49
C GLN A 10 2.08 13.16 12.37
N MET A 11 1.64 12.90 11.15
CA MET A 11 0.39 12.23 10.93
C MET A 11 0.41 10.80 11.47
N CYS A 12 1.52 10.08 11.30
CA CYS A 12 1.69 8.74 11.85
C CYS A 12 1.52 8.71 13.35
N ILE A 13 1.98 9.74 14.04
CA ILE A 13 1.94 9.79 15.49
C ILE A 13 0.54 10.11 15.99
N ARG A 14 -0.16 10.99 15.32
CA ARG A 14 -1.44 11.53 15.79
C ARG A 14 -2.65 10.83 15.19
N ASP A 15 -2.55 10.52 13.92
CA ASP A 15 -3.69 10.01 13.18
C ASP A 15 -3.82 8.51 13.31
N ARG A 16 -5.05 8.03 13.25
CA ARG A 16 -5.34 6.59 13.26
C ARG A 16 -5.25 5.99 11.88
N VAL A 17 -5.29 6.81 10.83
CA VAL A 17 -5.21 6.37 9.44
C VAL A 17 -4.04 7.05 8.78
N LEU A 18 -3.20 6.27 8.12
CA LEU A 18 -2.02 6.76 7.42
C LEU A 18 -2.18 6.46 5.93
N LEU A 19 -1.98 7.48 5.11
CA LEU A 19 -2.01 7.34 3.66
C LEU A 19 -0.59 7.35 3.12
N LEU A 20 -0.22 6.30 2.40
CA LEU A 20 1.10 6.15 1.80
C LEU A 20 0.96 6.01 0.29
N ASP A 21 1.60 6.88 -0.46
CA ASP A 21 1.55 6.86 -1.92
C ASP A 21 2.91 6.44 -2.46
N GLU A 22 2.97 5.24 -3.02
CA GLU A 22 4.18 4.66 -3.59
C GLU A 22 5.36 4.75 -2.62
N PRO A 23 5.24 4.22 -1.39
CA PRO A 23 6.22 4.49 -0.33
C PRO A 23 7.60 3.92 -0.59
N THR A 24 7.72 2.94 -1.48
CA THR A 24 9.01 2.31 -1.78
C THR A 24 9.54 2.65 -3.16
N ARG A 25 8.91 3.60 -3.84
CA ARG A 25 9.32 3.97 -5.19
C ARG A 25 10.73 4.55 -5.19
N GLY A 26 11.58 3.98 -6.04
CA GLY A 26 12.96 4.45 -6.17
C GLY A 26 13.89 3.99 -5.06
N ILE A 27 13.46 3.06 -4.22
CA ILE A 27 14.25 2.57 -3.08
C ILE A 27 14.82 1.19 -3.40
N ASP A 28 16.04 0.94 -2.92
CA ASP A 28 16.71 -0.35 -3.09
C ASP A 28 15.92 -1.48 -2.45
N VAL A 29 16.07 -2.69 -3.01
CA VAL A 29 15.35 -3.87 -2.53
C VAL A 29 15.57 -4.11 -1.04
N GLY A 30 16.81 -3.98 -0.58
CA GLY A 30 17.11 -4.17 0.85
C GLY A 30 16.42 -3.18 1.75
N ALA A 31 16.39 -1.92 1.32
CA ALA A 31 15.76 -0.87 2.11
C ALA A 31 14.23 -0.97 2.10
N LYS A 32 13.66 -1.59 1.06
CA LYS A 32 12.21 -1.79 1.00
C LYS A 32 11.70 -2.63 2.15
N TYR A 33 12.46 -3.64 2.55
CA TYR A 33 12.05 -4.51 3.65
C TYR A 33 11.94 -3.76 4.97
N GLU A 34 12.80 -2.78 5.17
CA GLU A 34 12.72 -1.95 6.38
C GLU A 34 11.45 -1.13 6.38
N ILE A 35 11.06 -0.60 5.22
CA ILE A 35 9.83 0.17 5.09
C ILE A 35 8.61 -0.74 5.30
N TYR A 36 8.62 -1.94 4.75
CA TYR A 36 7.53 -2.88 4.94
C TYR A 36 7.37 -3.24 6.42
N GLN A 37 8.49 -3.46 7.11
CA GLN A 37 8.45 -3.79 8.52
C GLN A 37 7.86 -2.64 9.33
N LEU A 38 8.22 -1.42 8.99
CA LEU A 38 7.68 -0.24 9.64
C LEU A 38 6.16 -0.14 9.43
N ILE A 39 5.70 -0.39 8.22
CA ILE A 39 4.27 -0.36 7.91
C ILE A 39 3.52 -1.42 8.72
N ILE A 40 4.06 -2.63 8.79
CA ILE A 40 3.45 -3.72 9.53
C ILE A 40 3.41 -3.39 11.03
N ASP A 41 4.49 -2.82 11.55
CA ASP A 41 4.54 -2.44 12.95
C ASP A 41 3.49 -1.38 13.30
N LEU A 42 3.30 -0.40 12.41
CA LEU A 42 2.28 0.62 12.61
C LEU A 42 0.87 0.01 12.57
N ALA A 43 0.65 -0.93 11.68
CA ALA A 43 -0.64 -1.61 11.60
C ALA A 43 -0.91 -2.41 12.88
N ASN A 44 0.13 -3.05 13.41
CA ASN A 44 0.00 -3.83 14.65
C ASN A 44 -0.25 -2.93 15.86
N GLN A 45 0.06 -1.65 15.77
CA GLN A 45 -0.23 -0.68 16.82
C GLN A 45 -1.67 -0.16 16.75
N GLY A 46 -2.46 -0.70 15.85
CA GLY A 46 -3.86 -0.31 15.72
C GLY A 46 -4.12 0.82 14.73
N LYS A 47 -3.13 1.18 13.93
CA LYS A 47 -3.31 2.21 12.91
C LYS A 47 -3.85 1.61 11.63
N GLY A 48 -4.79 2.30 10.99
CA GLY A 48 -5.24 1.92 9.66
C GLY A 48 -4.27 2.46 8.62
N ILE A 49 -3.87 1.63 7.67
CA ILE A 49 -2.92 2.05 6.64
C ILE A 49 -3.54 1.82 5.27
N ILE A 50 -3.53 2.88 4.46
CA ILE A 50 -3.93 2.81 3.07
C ILE A 50 -2.69 3.08 2.24
N MET A 51 -2.28 2.11 1.43
CA MET A 51 -1.08 2.21 0.62
C MET A 51 -1.44 2.15 -0.85
N VAL A 52 -0.94 3.09 -1.62
CA VAL A 52 -1.09 3.08 -3.08
C VAL A 52 0.23 2.56 -3.66
N SER A 53 0.14 1.53 -4.48
CA SER A 53 1.33 0.96 -5.10
C SER A 53 0.98 0.36 -6.46
N SER A 54 1.94 0.42 -7.37
CA SER A 54 1.83 -0.23 -8.67
C SER A 54 2.60 -1.55 -8.71
N GLU A 55 3.26 -1.92 -7.62
CA GLU A 55 4.06 -3.15 -7.55
C GLU A 55 3.25 -4.27 -6.91
N MET A 56 2.94 -5.28 -7.71
CA MET A 56 2.12 -6.41 -7.31
C MET A 56 2.67 -7.20 -6.11
N PRO A 57 3.97 -7.56 -6.11
CA PRO A 57 4.52 -8.31 -4.97
C PRO A 57 4.41 -7.55 -3.66
N GLU A 58 4.53 -6.22 -3.71
CA GLU A 58 4.41 -5.37 -2.54
C GLU A 58 3.00 -5.47 -1.96
N LEU A 59 2.00 -5.35 -2.82
CA LEU A 59 0.61 -5.41 -2.39
C LEU A 59 0.27 -6.78 -1.80
N LEU A 60 0.71 -7.84 -2.44
CA LEU A 60 0.41 -9.20 -1.98
C LEU A 60 1.13 -9.54 -0.69
N GLY A 61 2.30 -8.96 -0.46
CA GLY A 61 3.12 -9.28 0.71
C GLY A 61 2.82 -8.44 1.94
N VAL A 62 2.34 -7.23 1.77
CA VAL A 62 2.19 -6.27 2.88
C VAL A 62 0.74 -6.01 3.24
N CYS A 63 -0.15 -6.03 2.28
CA CYS A 63 -1.54 -5.66 2.49
C CYS A 63 -2.40 -6.83 2.91
N ASP A 64 -3.46 -6.54 3.67
CA ASP A 64 -4.48 -7.53 4.00
C ASP A 64 -5.55 -7.57 2.92
N ARG A 65 -5.89 -6.41 2.39
CA ARG A 65 -6.97 -6.23 1.44
C ARG A 65 -6.49 -5.29 0.35
N ILE A 66 -6.86 -5.59 -0.89
CA ILE A 66 -6.42 -4.82 -2.04
C ILE A 66 -7.65 -4.32 -2.80
N LEU A 67 -7.69 -3.01 -3.02
CA LEU A 67 -8.68 -2.39 -3.87
C LEU A 67 -8.04 -2.15 -5.23
N VAL A 68 -8.65 -2.67 -6.28
CA VAL A 68 -8.09 -2.57 -7.62
C VAL A 68 -8.83 -1.48 -8.40
N MET A 69 -8.07 -0.52 -8.91
CA MET A 69 -8.61 0.57 -9.72
C MET A 69 -8.37 0.29 -11.19
N SER A 70 -9.31 0.69 -12.02
CA SER A 70 -9.19 0.54 -13.47
C SER A 70 -9.93 1.70 -14.15
N GLY A 71 -9.23 2.42 -15.00
CA GLY A 71 -9.83 3.52 -15.75
C GLY A 71 -10.46 4.59 -14.84
N GLY A 72 -9.87 4.83 -13.68
CA GLY A 72 -10.38 5.81 -12.72
C GLY A 72 -11.56 5.31 -11.87
N GLN A 73 -11.91 4.03 -11.99
CA GLN A 73 -13.03 3.44 -11.27
C GLN A 73 -12.55 2.28 -10.41
N LEU A 74 -13.29 2.00 -9.34
CA LEU A 74 -13.01 0.84 -8.51
C LEU A 74 -13.49 -0.41 -9.25
N ALA A 75 -12.54 -1.26 -9.66
CA ALA A 75 -12.85 -2.48 -10.39
C ALA A 75 -13.22 -3.64 -9.47
N GLY A 76 -12.67 -3.66 -8.27
CA GLY A 76 -12.99 -4.72 -7.33
C GLY A 76 -12.11 -4.66 -6.10
N GLU A 77 -12.44 -5.54 -5.16
CA GLU A 77 -11.71 -5.68 -3.91
C GLU A 77 -11.38 -7.15 -3.72
N VAL A 78 -10.13 -7.44 -3.34
CA VAL A 78 -9.69 -8.82 -3.12
C VAL A 78 -8.95 -8.93 -1.80
N ASP A 79 -8.96 -10.13 -1.22
CA ASP A 79 -8.21 -10.46 -0.03
C ASP A 79 -6.81 -10.87 -0.48
N ALA A 80 -5.78 -10.18 -0.01
CA ALA A 80 -4.40 -10.41 -0.45
C ALA A 80 -3.94 -11.83 -0.22
N LYS A 81 -4.48 -12.52 0.77
CA LYS A 81 -4.10 -13.89 1.07
C LYS A 81 -4.76 -14.92 0.17
N ASN A 82 -5.85 -14.56 -0.48
CA ASN A 82 -6.67 -15.48 -1.27
C ASN A 82 -6.75 -15.09 -2.75
N THR A 83 -5.88 -14.21 -3.20
CA THR A 83 -5.88 -13.74 -4.57
C THR A 83 -4.56 -14.06 -5.26
N SER A 84 -4.50 -13.81 -6.55
CA SER A 84 -3.30 -13.99 -7.35
C SER A 84 -3.05 -12.75 -8.18
N GLN A 85 -1.84 -12.66 -8.75
CA GLN A 85 -1.52 -11.56 -9.66
C GLN A 85 -2.45 -11.55 -10.86
N GLU A 86 -2.82 -12.73 -11.35
CA GLU A 86 -3.70 -12.84 -12.51
C GLU A 86 -5.07 -12.23 -12.22
N GLU A 87 -5.62 -12.50 -11.05
CA GLU A 87 -6.91 -11.96 -10.67
C GLU A 87 -6.86 -10.43 -10.58
N ILE A 88 -5.80 -9.90 -9.97
CA ILE A 88 -5.63 -8.46 -9.85
C ILE A 88 -5.48 -7.81 -11.23
N LEU A 89 -4.68 -8.42 -12.10
CA LEU A 89 -4.49 -7.90 -13.45
C LEU A 89 -5.78 -7.93 -14.26
N THR A 90 -6.59 -8.96 -14.09
CA THR A 90 -7.89 -9.06 -14.74
C THR A 90 -8.80 -7.90 -14.32
N LEU A 91 -8.83 -7.62 -13.02
CA LEU A 91 -9.61 -6.50 -12.51
C LEU A 91 -9.05 -5.16 -12.99
N ALA A 92 -7.73 -5.02 -13.02
CA ALA A 92 -7.09 -3.78 -13.44
C ALA A 92 -7.37 -3.47 -14.92
N ALA A 93 -7.64 -4.48 -15.73
CA ALA A 93 -7.92 -4.30 -17.14
C ALA A 93 -9.42 -4.14 -17.45
N LYS A 94 -10.27 -4.21 -16.42
CA LYS A 94 -11.72 -4.28 -16.61
C LYS A 94 -12.31 -3.07 -17.32
N TYR A 95 -11.82 -1.88 -17.03
CA TYR A 95 -12.33 -0.63 -17.57
C TYR A 95 -11.35 0.09 -18.49
N VAL A 96 -10.34 -0.59 -18.93
CA VAL A 96 -9.31 -0.01 -19.81
C VAL A 96 -9.67 -0.21 -21.27
#